data_995d044357e1b9947ab7ee5350f6d69b
#
_entry.id   995d044357e1b9947ab7ee5350f6d69b
#
_cell.length_a   1.000
_cell.length_b   1.000
_cell.length_c   1.000
_cell.angle_alpha   90.00
_cell.angle_beta   90.00
_cell.angle_gamma   90.00
#
_symmetry.space_group_name_H-M   'P 1'
#
loop_
_entity.id
_entity.type
_entity.pdbx_description
1 polymer ?
#
loop_
_entity_poly.entity_id
_entity_poly.type
_entity_poly.pdbx_seq_one_letter_code
_entity_poly.pdbx_strand_id
1 'polypeptide(L)'
;KENLLYHTGINTEKLFEVLVKQISAGLLFQKNTDHTDSDLKRLQESAEQKAIDFITFLPEMRRILSTDVTAMYNGDPAAQNKAEVILCYPAIRAICNYRIAHKLLELDVPLIPRIITEMAHSETGIDIHPGAVIGEYFAIDHGTGVVIGATSVIGNRVKLYQGVTLGARSFPLDENNNPIKGIARHPIIEDDVIIYSNATILGRITIGKGAVIGGNIWVTENVAPGERLVQA
;
A
#
# COMPACT_ATOMS: atom_id res chain seq x y z
N LYS A 1 13.64 -23.05 -27.08
CA LYS A 1 13.73 -21.88 -26.14
C LYS A 1 12.63 -20.93 -26.57
N GLU A 2 11.59 -20.79 -25.77
CA GLU A 2 10.58 -19.78 -25.98
C GLU A 2 11.23 -18.39 -25.93
N ASN A 3 10.82 -17.51 -26.86
CA ASN A 3 11.38 -16.17 -26.94
C ASN A 3 10.76 -15.31 -25.83
N LEU A 4 11.50 -15.05 -24.75
CA LEU A 4 11.06 -14.26 -23.61
C LEU A 4 10.52 -12.87 -24.03
N LEU A 5 11.15 -12.22 -25.01
CA LEU A 5 10.70 -10.92 -25.54
C LEU A 5 9.31 -11.02 -26.17
N TYR A 6 9.03 -12.09 -26.91
CA TYR A 6 7.72 -12.33 -27.52
C TYR A 6 6.63 -12.49 -26.45
N HIS A 7 6.86 -13.31 -25.43
CA HIS A 7 5.89 -13.50 -24.33
C HIS A 7 5.72 -12.24 -23.50
N THR A 8 6.79 -11.48 -23.27
CA THR A 8 6.69 -10.18 -22.56
C THR A 8 5.84 -9.23 -23.39
N GLY A 9 6.04 -9.12 -24.70
CA GLY A 9 5.26 -8.26 -25.58
C GLY A 9 3.76 -8.59 -25.53
N ILE A 10 3.41 -9.88 -25.75
CA ILE A 10 1.99 -10.31 -25.69
C ILE A 10 1.35 -10.03 -24.33
N ASN A 11 2.05 -10.31 -23.24
CA ASN A 11 1.49 -10.08 -21.92
C ASN A 11 1.34 -8.59 -21.59
N THR A 12 2.25 -7.75 -22.10
CA THR A 12 2.13 -6.28 -21.94
C THR A 12 0.94 -5.74 -22.74
N GLU A 13 0.71 -6.22 -23.96
CA GLU A 13 -0.45 -5.86 -24.77
C GLU A 13 -1.76 -6.26 -24.07
N LYS A 14 -1.87 -7.50 -23.61
CA LYS A 14 -3.05 -7.97 -22.86
C LYS A 14 -3.29 -7.15 -21.59
N LEU A 15 -2.21 -6.81 -20.87
CA LEU A 15 -2.31 -5.98 -19.66
C LEU A 15 -2.84 -4.58 -20.03
N PHE A 16 -2.34 -3.98 -21.10
CA PHE A 16 -2.82 -2.69 -21.60
C PHE A 16 -4.33 -2.72 -21.91
N GLU A 17 -4.78 -3.70 -22.70
CA GLU A 17 -6.19 -3.85 -23.04
C GLU A 17 -7.09 -3.99 -21.82
N VAL A 18 -6.69 -4.82 -20.85
CA VAL A 18 -7.44 -5.02 -19.61
C VAL A 18 -7.45 -3.75 -18.76
N LEU A 19 -6.31 -3.06 -18.62
CA LEU A 19 -6.22 -1.81 -17.85
C LEU A 19 -7.11 -0.74 -18.48
N VAL A 20 -7.02 -0.51 -19.78
CA VAL A 20 -7.85 0.49 -20.47
C VAL A 20 -9.33 0.21 -20.23
N LYS A 21 -9.75 -1.04 -20.40
CA LYS A 21 -11.15 -1.45 -20.19
C LYS A 21 -11.62 -1.19 -18.75
N GLN A 22 -10.82 -1.57 -17.77
CA GLN A 22 -11.21 -1.43 -16.36
C GLN A 22 -11.15 0.03 -15.89
N ILE A 23 -10.12 0.77 -16.30
CA ILE A 23 -10.00 2.20 -15.98
C ILE A 23 -11.15 2.99 -16.61
N SER A 24 -11.49 2.73 -17.90
CA SER A 24 -12.65 3.35 -18.54
C SER A 24 -13.95 3.10 -17.78
N ALA A 25 -14.18 1.85 -17.35
CA ALA A 25 -15.35 1.49 -16.55
C ALA A 25 -15.39 2.24 -15.19
N GLY A 26 -14.25 2.36 -14.51
CA GLY A 26 -14.15 3.11 -13.27
C GLY A 26 -14.42 4.61 -13.44
N LEU A 27 -13.87 5.21 -14.49
CA LEU A 27 -14.09 6.63 -14.82
C LEU A 27 -15.55 6.92 -15.18
N LEU A 28 -16.20 6.03 -15.92
CA LEU A 28 -17.62 6.12 -16.24
C LEU A 28 -18.50 6.06 -14.99
N PHE A 29 -18.21 5.11 -14.10
CA PHE A 29 -18.94 4.94 -12.85
C PHE A 29 -18.87 6.18 -11.95
N GLN A 30 -17.72 6.85 -11.89
CA GLN A 30 -17.53 8.04 -11.04
C GLN A 30 -18.37 9.23 -11.50
N LYS A 31 -18.58 9.40 -12.80
CA LYS A 31 -19.28 10.59 -13.36
C LYS A 31 -20.80 10.54 -13.25
N ASN A 32 -21.39 9.38 -13.06
CA ASN A 32 -22.83 9.14 -12.79
C ASN A 32 -23.83 10.08 -13.53
N THR A 33 -23.54 10.49 -14.77
CA THR A 33 -24.34 11.42 -15.60
C THR A 33 -24.48 10.86 -16.99
N ASP A 34 -25.49 11.33 -17.75
CA ASP A 34 -25.61 11.05 -19.19
C ASP A 34 -24.36 11.56 -19.90
N HIS A 35 -23.69 10.67 -20.63
CA HIS A 35 -22.46 10.97 -21.34
C HIS A 35 -22.73 11.28 -22.79
N THR A 36 -22.15 12.36 -23.28
CA THR A 36 -22.10 12.62 -24.73
C THR A 36 -21.01 11.78 -25.39
N ASP A 37 -21.10 11.58 -26.72
CA ASP A 37 -20.06 10.86 -27.46
C ASP A 37 -18.66 11.49 -27.27
N SER A 38 -18.61 12.83 -27.14
CA SER A 38 -17.36 13.55 -26.91
C SER A 38 -16.79 13.25 -25.49
N ASP A 39 -17.65 13.04 -24.48
CA ASP A 39 -17.23 12.66 -23.13
C ASP A 39 -16.68 11.23 -23.11
N LEU A 40 -17.35 10.30 -23.78
CA LEU A 40 -16.90 8.92 -23.90
C LEU A 40 -15.51 8.83 -24.55
N LYS A 41 -15.29 9.59 -25.62
CA LYS A 41 -13.99 9.65 -26.29
C LYS A 41 -12.89 10.18 -25.37
N ARG A 42 -13.13 11.27 -24.62
CA ARG A 42 -12.17 11.82 -23.66
C ARG A 42 -11.86 10.84 -22.52
N LEU A 43 -12.86 10.13 -22.02
CA LEU A 43 -12.67 9.12 -20.97
C LEU A 43 -11.80 7.96 -21.48
N GLN A 44 -12.04 7.52 -22.71
CA GLN A 44 -11.24 6.48 -23.34
C GLN A 44 -9.77 6.93 -23.51
N GLU A 45 -9.52 8.11 -24.05
CA GLU A 45 -8.18 8.69 -24.20
C GLU A 45 -7.47 8.82 -22.83
N SER A 46 -8.21 9.25 -21.78
CA SER A 46 -7.69 9.32 -20.43
C SER A 46 -7.32 7.94 -19.86
N ALA A 47 -8.15 6.94 -20.09
CA ALA A 47 -7.88 5.57 -19.65
C ALA A 47 -6.66 4.96 -20.33
N GLU A 48 -6.50 5.21 -21.62
CA GLU A 48 -5.32 4.77 -22.40
C GLU A 48 -4.04 5.40 -21.85
N GLN A 49 -4.05 6.71 -21.61
CA GLN A 49 -2.88 7.40 -21.05
C GLN A 49 -2.51 6.86 -19.67
N LYS A 50 -3.48 6.68 -18.77
CA LYS A 50 -3.25 6.11 -17.42
C LYS A 50 -2.71 4.68 -17.50
N ALA A 51 -3.19 3.87 -18.45
CA ALA A 51 -2.67 2.52 -18.67
C ALA A 51 -1.22 2.54 -19.16
N ILE A 52 -0.87 3.45 -20.09
CA ILE A 52 0.51 3.66 -20.56
C ILE A 52 1.42 4.06 -19.39
N ASP A 53 1.00 5.06 -18.60
CA ASP A 53 1.78 5.56 -17.46
C ASP A 53 2.01 4.47 -16.41
N PHE A 54 0.99 3.64 -16.14
CA PHE A 54 1.12 2.50 -15.25
C PHE A 54 2.11 1.46 -15.77
N ILE A 55 1.98 1.06 -17.04
CA ILE A 55 2.87 0.07 -17.67
C ILE A 55 4.32 0.59 -17.71
N THR A 56 4.51 1.86 -18.01
CA THR A 56 5.83 2.51 -18.01
C THR A 56 6.48 2.48 -16.63
N PHE A 57 5.68 2.48 -15.56
CA PHE A 57 6.17 2.40 -14.18
C PHE A 57 6.53 0.97 -13.72
N LEU A 58 6.12 -0.08 -14.43
CA LEU A 58 6.36 -1.48 -14.01
C LEU A 58 7.85 -1.82 -13.73
N PRO A 59 8.85 -1.36 -14.50
CA PRO A 59 10.24 -1.61 -14.17
C PRO A 59 10.64 -1.05 -12.79
N GLU A 60 10.18 0.17 -12.46
CA GLU A 60 10.43 0.80 -11.16
C GLU A 60 9.66 0.09 -10.04
N MET A 61 8.41 -0.28 -10.26
CA MET A 61 7.63 -1.08 -9.30
C MET A 61 8.35 -2.39 -8.97
N ARG A 62 8.88 -3.09 -9.99
CA ARG A 62 9.66 -4.31 -9.79
C ARG A 62 10.93 -4.05 -8.96
N ARG A 63 11.61 -2.93 -9.18
CA ARG A 63 12.78 -2.52 -8.39
C ARG A 63 12.39 -2.34 -6.92
N ILE A 64 11.33 -1.58 -6.64
CA ILE A 64 10.85 -1.34 -5.27
C ILE A 64 10.44 -2.65 -4.60
N LEU A 65 9.65 -3.49 -5.26
CA LEU A 65 9.27 -4.80 -4.73
C LEU A 65 10.47 -5.70 -4.42
N SER A 66 11.55 -5.61 -5.21
CA SER A 66 12.77 -6.36 -4.93
C SER A 66 13.47 -5.92 -3.65
N THR A 67 13.32 -4.64 -3.24
CA THR A 67 13.80 -4.13 -1.95
C THR A 67 12.96 -4.68 -0.80
N ASP A 68 11.63 -4.75 -0.96
CA ASP A 68 10.72 -5.31 0.04
C ASP A 68 10.98 -6.80 0.27
N VAL A 69 11.15 -7.58 -0.81
CA VAL A 69 11.57 -9.00 -0.73
C VAL A 69 12.91 -9.15 -0.01
N THR A 70 13.86 -8.25 -0.28
CA THR A 70 15.18 -8.26 0.38
C THR A 70 15.05 -7.96 1.87
N ALA A 71 14.22 -7.00 2.25
CA ALA A 71 13.96 -6.67 3.66
C ALA A 71 13.32 -7.83 4.42
N MET A 72 12.33 -8.51 3.82
CA MET A 72 11.70 -9.67 4.43
C MET A 72 12.67 -10.84 4.57
N TYR A 73 13.44 -11.15 3.52
CA TYR A 73 14.45 -12.22 3.57
C TYR A 73 15.51 -11.97 4.66
N ASN A 74 16.02 -10.74 4.74
CA ASN A 74 17.03 -10.38 5.74
C ASN A 74 16.46 -10.28 7.16
N GLY A 75 15.17 -9.98 7.29
CA GLY A 75 14.50 -9.78 8.57
C GLY A 75 13.91 -11.05 9.19
N ASP A 76 13.87 -12.16 8.46
CA ASP A 76 13.32 -13.44 8.92
C ASP A 76 14.40 -14.53 8.91
N PRO A 77 14.88 -14.96 10.10
CA PRO A 77 15.88 -16.03 10.18
C PRO A 77 15.37 -17.40 9.67
N ALA A 78 14.06 -17.59 9.52
CA ALA A 78 13.48 -18.84 8.99
C ALA A 78 13.48 -18.89 7.46
N ALA A 79 13.59 -17.75 6.77
CA ALA A 79 13.56 -17.68 5.32
C ALA A 79 14.82 -18.32 4.70
N GLN A 80 14.65 -19.36 3.89
CA GLN A 80 15.78 -20.06 3.27
C GLN A 80 16.33 -19.32 2.04
N ASN A 81 15.46 -18.66 1.29
CA ASN A 81 15.82 -17.91 0.08
C ASN A 81 14.72 -16.90 -0.32
N LYS A 82 15.07 -15.99 -1.23
CA LYS A 82 14.13 -14.96 -1.72
C LYS A 82 12.96 -15.54 -2.52
N ALA A 83 13.12 -16.70 -3.16
CA ALA A 83 12.02 -17.33 -3.91
C ALA A 83 10.91 -17.82 -2.95
N GLU A 84 11.29 -18.35 -1.79
CA GLU A 84 10.34 -18.71 -0.72
C GLU A 84 9.53 -17.49 -0.27
N VAL A 85 10.18 -16.35 -0.02
CA VAL A 85 9.50 -15.09 0.34
C VAL A 85 8.49 -14.69 -0.74
N ILE A 86 8.89 -14.74 -2.02
CA ILE A 86 8.02 -14.33 -3.14
C ILE A 86 6.80 -15.25 -3.28
N LEU A 87 7.00 -16.56 -3.11
CA LEU A 87 5.97 -17.54 -3.43
C LEU A 87 5.07 -17.93 -2.25
N CYS A 88 5.57 -17.77 -1.02
CA CYS A 88 4.91 -18.33 0.15
C CYS A 88 4.41 -17.27 1.16
N TYR A 89 4.99 -16.06 1.19
CA TYR A 89 4.66 -15.08 2.23
C TYR A 89 3.40 -14.28 1.88
N PRO A 90 2.32 -14.34 2.69
CA PRO A 90 1.13 -13.52 2.48
C PRO A 90 1.44 -12.02 2.48
N ALA A 91 2.44 -11.60 3.27
CA ALA A 91 2.84 -10.21 3.37
C ALA A 91 3.34 -9.64 2.03
N ILE A 92 4.12 -10.41 1.23
CA ILE A 92 4.58 -9.92 -0.08
C ILE A 92 3.41 -9.76 -1.05
N ARG A 93 2.38 -10.63 -0.94
CA ARG A 93 1.18 -10.51 -1.73
C ARG A 93 0.40 -9.23 -1.39
N ALA A 94 0.24 -8.93 -0.10
CA ALA A 94 -0.42 -7.71 0.35
C ALA A 94 0.35 -6.45 -0.11
N ILE A 95 1.68 -6.43 0.05
CA ILE A 95 2.53 -5.31 -0.35
C ILE A 95 2.52 -5.13 -1.88
N CYS A 96 2.57 -6.21 -2.66
CA CYS A 96 2.49 -6.14 -4.12
C CYS A 96 1.17 -5.50 -4.58
N ASN A 97 0.04 -5.96 -4.03
CA ASN A 97 -1.27 -5.39 -4.33
C ASN A 97 -1.37 -3.93 -3.89
N TYR A 98 -0.83 -3.58 -2.71
CA TYR A 98 -0.75 -2.20 -2.24
C TYR A 98 0.05 -1.32 -3.21
N ARG A 99 1.26 -1.73 -3.64
CA ARG A 99 2.10 -0.94 -4.55
C ARG A 99 1.41 -0.70 -5.89
N ILE A 100 0.72 -1.72 -6.44
CA ILE A 100 -0.11 -1.61 -7.64
C ILE A 100 -1.24 -0.61 -7.42
N ALA A 101 -1.99 -0.77 -6.34
CA ALA A 101 -3.13 0.08 -6.01
C ALA A 101 -2.72 1.53 -5.73
N HIS A 102 -1.61 1.73 -5.02
CA HIS A 102 -1.05 3.05 -4.74
C HIS A 102 -0.71 3.78 -6.04
N LYS A 103 -0.02 3.12 -6.98
CA LYS A 103 0.31 3.72 -8.28
C LYS A 103 -0.93 4.06 -9.10
N LEU A 104 -1.93 3.21 -9.12
CA LEU A 104 -3.20 3.51 -9.79
C LEU A 104 -3.94 4.69 -9.12
N LEU A 105 -3.86 4.81 -7.80
CA LEU A 105 -4.42 5.96 -7.07
C LEU A 105 -3.69 7.25 -7.42
N GLU A 106 -2.34 7.24 -7.49
CA GLU A 106 -1.53 8.38 -7.95
C GLU A 106 -1.87 8.83 -9.37
N LEU A 107 -2.33 7.90 -10.20
CA LEU A 107 -2.82 8.17 -11.55
C LEU A 107 -4.31 8.59 -11.58
N ASP A 108 -4.91 8.90 -10.44
CA ASP A 108 -6.33 9.26 -10.32
C ASP A 108 -7.28 8.23 -10.95
N VAL A 109 -6.98 6.93 -10.78
CA VAL A 109 -7.89 5.85 -11.17
C VAL A 109 -8.89 5.64 -10.05
N PRO A 110 -10.21 5.80 -10.29
CA PRO A 110 -11.21 5.65 -9.25
C PRO A 110 -11.52 4.17 -8.96
N LEU A 111 -11.94 3.86 -7.74
CA LEU A 111 -12.44 2.57 -7.25
C LEU A 111 -11.44 1.41 -7.31
N ILE A 112 -10.79 1.18 -8.46
CA ILE A 112 -9.91 0.03 -8.70
C ILE A 112 -8.81 -0.10 -7.63
N PRO A 113 -8.12 0.99 -7.22
CA PRO A 113 -7.14 0.90 -6.14
C PRO A 113 -7.71 0.30 -4.85
N ARG A 114 -8.91 0.73 -4.47
CA ARG A 114 -9.56 0.22 -3.26
C ARG A 114 -10.00 -1.24 -3.40
N ILE A 115 -10.54 -1.62 -4.56
CA ILE A 115 -10.91 -3.01 -4.83
C ILE A 115 -9.70 -3.94 -4.70
N ILE A 116 -8.55 -3.55 -5.26
CA ILE A 116 -7.32 -4.35 -5.20
C ILE A 116 -6.86 -4.55 -3.74
N THR A 117 -6.86 -3.48 -2.93
CA THR A 117 -6.43 -3.59 -1.53
C THR A 117 -7.42 -4.37 -0.66
N GLU A 118 -8.73 -4.25 -0.89
CA GLU A 118 -9.74 -5.06 -0.18
C GLU A 118 -9.67 -6.56 -0.55
N MET A 119 -9.36 -6.88 -1.79
CA MET A 119 -9.11 -8.26 -2.19
C MET A 119 -7.88 -8.82 -1.46
N ALA A 120 -6.79 -8.06 -1.40
CA ALA A 120 -5.59 -8.45 -0.66
C ALA A 120 -5.87 -8.61 0.84
N HIS A 121 -6.63 -7.69 1.44
CA HIS A 121 -7.07 -7.76 2.83
C HIS A 121 -7.88 -9.05 3.11
N SER A 122 -8.87 -9.33 2.28
CA SER A 122 -9.67 -10.56 2.38
C SER A 122 -8.84 -11.83 2.33
N GLU A 123 -7.77 -11.84 1.52
CA GLU A 123 -6.95 -13.02 1.29
C GLU A 123 -5.87 -13.21 2.35
N THR A 124 -5.29 -12.12 2.84
CA THR A 124 -4.09 -12.15 3.69
C THR A 124 -4.33 -11.75 5.13
N GLY A 125 -5.46 -11.10 5.42
CA GLY A 125 -5.72 -10.46 6.71
C GLY A 125 -4.88 -9.21 6.97
N ILE A 126 -4.25 -8.65 5.93
CA ILE A 126 -3.42 -7.44 5.99
C ILE A 126 -4.14 -6.30 5.26
N ASP A 127 -4.57 -5.28 5.99
CA ASP A 127 -5.28 -4.10 5.47
C ASP A 127 -4.32 -2.93 5.26
N ILE A 128 -3.96 -2.64 4.02
CA ILE A 128 -3.15 -1.48 3.65
C ILE A 128 -3.98 -0.58 2.74
N HIS A 129 -4.35 0.60 3.23
CA HIS A 129 -5.08 1.55 2.40
C HIS A 129 -4.20 2.06 1.24
N PRO A 130 -4.69 2.14 -0.01
CA PRO A 130 -3.88 2.56 -1.16
C PRO A 130 -3.35 3.99 -1.07
N GLY A 131 -3.95 4.84 -0.24
CA GLY A 131 -3.49 6.21 0.02
C GLY A 131 -2.34 6.34 1.00
N ALA A 132 -1.94 5.27 1.70
CA ALA A 132 -0.74 5.28 2.53
C ALA A 132 0.51 5.50 1.66
N VAL A 133 1.51 6.20 2.18
CA VAL A 133 2.81 6.39 1.51
C VAL A 133 3.83 5.51 2.22
N ILE A 134 4.43 4.57 1.51
CA ILE A 134 5.37 3.59 2.10
C ILE A 134 6.67 3.60 1.30
N GLY A 135 7.78 3.83 2.00
CA GLY A 135 9.15 3.81 1.45
C GLY A 135 9.62 2.44 0.99
N GLU A 136 10.90 2.30 0.74
CA GLU A 136 11.55 1.08 0.27
C GLU A 136 12.01 0.18 1.42
N TYR A 137 12.34 -1.09 1.11
CA TYR A 137 12.75 -2.09 2.10
C TYR A 137 11.72 -2.27 3.22
N PHE A 138 10.45 -2.16 2.89
CA PHE A 138 9.36 -2.35 3.84
C PHE A 138 9.13 -3.84 4.08
N ALA A 139 9.01 -4.22 5.34
CA ALA A 139 8.78 -5.61 5.74
C ALA A 139 7.59 -5.74 6.69
N ILE A 140 6.75 -6.73 6.45
CA ILE A 140 5.74 -7.20 7.39
C ILE A 140 6.04 -8.65 7.71
N ASP A 141 6.20 -8.97 8.99
CA ASP A 141 6.43 -10.31 9.49
C ASP A 141 5.12 -10.91 10.00
N HIS A 142 4.81 -12.16 9.59
CA HIS A 142 3.50 -12.82 9.71
C HIS A 142 2.35 -12.02 9.07
N GLY A 143 1.98 -10.92 9.63
CA GLY A 143 1.16 -9.87 9.04
C GLY A 143 -0.33 -9.89 9.37
N THR A 144 -0.91 -11.02 9.77
CA THR A 144 -2.35 -11.10 10.09
C THR A 144 -2.76 -10.01 11.08
N GLY A 145 -3.80 -9.25 10.71
CA GLY A 145 -4.33 -8.16 11.55
C GLY A 145 -3.53 -6.85 11.48
N VAL A 146 -2.56 -6.71 10.60
CA VAL A 146 -1.94 -5.40 10.33
C VAL A 146 -2.94 -4.48 9.65
N VAL A 147 -3.05 -3.24 10.14
CA VAL A 147 -3.90 -2.18 9.57
C VAL A 147 -3.07 -0.91 9.35
N ILE A 148 -2.99 -0.44 8.12
CA ILE A 148 -2.29 0.80 7.74
C ILE A 148 -3.28 1.77 7.12
N GLY A 149 -3.62 2.83 7.87
CA GLY A 149 -4.64 3.82 7.48
C GLY A 149 -4.20 4.76 6.35
N ALA A 150 -5.18 5.36 5.71
CA ALA A 150 -5.08 6.10 4.44
C ALA A 150 -4.03 7.21 4.38
N THR A 151 -3.75 7.90 5.48
CA THR A 151 -2.81 9.03 5.52
C THR A 151 -1.54 8.70 6.31
N SER A 152 -1.26 7.41 6.53
CA SER A 152 0.00 6.96 7.09
C SER A 152 1.16 7.29 6.16
N VAL A 153 2.28 7.72 6.75
CA VAL A 153 3.55 7.92 6.02
C VAL A 153 4.59 7.02 6.69
N ILE A 154 5.16 6.12 5.92
CA ILE A 154 6.13 5.13 6.40
C ILE A 154 7.42 5.32 5.61
N GLY A 155 8.52 5.53 6.30
CA GLY A 155 9.86 5.69 5.73
C GLY A 155 10.46 4.39 5.19
N ASN A 156 11.77 4.41 4.98
CA ASN A 156 12.51 3.26 4.47
C ASN A 156 12.94 2.31 5.59
N ARG A 157 13.09 1.02 5.28
CA ARG A 157 13.58 -0.02 6.19
C ARG A 157 12.75 -0.15 7.47
N VAL A 158 11.44 0.08 7.36
CA VAL A 158 10.51 -0.12 8.48
C VAL A 158 10.05 -1.58 8.51
N LYS A 159 10.05 -2.17 9.71
CA LYS A 159 9.53 -3.52 9.93
C LYS A 159 8.33 -3.49 10.88
N LEU A 160 7.22 -4.09 10.43
CA LEU A 160 6.02 -4.32 11.24
C LEU A 160 5.83 -5.81 11.52
N TYR A 161 5.29 -6.12 12.67
CA TYR A 161 4.84 -7.47 13.00
C TYR A 161 3.31 -7.58 12.96
N GLN A 162 2.78 -8.79 13.08
CA GLN A 162 1.33 -9.04 13.05
C GLN A 162 0.57 -8.19 14.06
N GLY A 163 -0.67 -7.85 13.71
CA GLY A 163 -1.59 -7.11 14.58
C GLY A 163 -1.25 -5.63 14.79
N VAL A 164 -0.20 -5.11 14.15
CA VAL A 164 0.14 -3.68 14.26
C VAL A 164 -0.95 -2.83 13.61
N THR A 165 -1.40 -1.79 14.33
CA THR A 165 -2.38 -0.83 13.82
C THR A 165 -1.78 0.57 13.72
N LEU A 166 -1.75 1.15 12.52
CA LEU A 166 -1.45 2.56 12.27
C LEU A 166 -2.76 3.27 11.95
N GLY A 167 -3.44 3.75 13.02
CA GLY A 167 -4.82 4.21 12.97
C GLY A 167 -5.00 5.70 13.27
N ALA A 168 -6.24 6.16 13.15
CA ALA A 168 -6.65 7.48 13.60
C ALA A 168 -7.05 7.43 15.09
N ARG A 169 -6.71 8.47 15.87
CA ARG A 169 -7.13 8.59 17.28
C ARG A 169 -8.55 9.10 17.41
N SER A 170 -8.93 10.05 16.55
CA SER A 170 -10.25 10.68 16.55
C SER A 170 -10.58 11.21 15.16
N PHE A 171 -11.83 11.51 14.92
CA PHE A 171 -12.32 12.10 13.69
C PHE A 171 -12.97 13.44 14.02
N PRO A 172 -12.48 14.59 13.48
CA PRO A 172 -13.23 15.83 13.53
C PRO A 172 -14.55 15.64 12.77
N LEU A 173 -15.64 16.16 13.35
CA LEU A 173 -16.99 16.04 12.80
C LEU A 173 -17.41 17.35 12.15
N ASP A 174 -18.21 17.26 11.10
CA ASP A 174 -18.90 18.38 10.49
C ASP A 174 -20.17 18.77 11.30
N GLU A 175 -20.91 19.78 10.82
CA GLU A 175 -22.14 20.26 11.45
C GLU A 175 -23.25 19.20 11.54
N ASN A 176 -23.14 18.11 10.75
CA ASN A 176 -24.07 17.00 10.72
C ASN A 176 -23.58 15.76 11.48
N ASN A 177 -22.54 15.89 12.32
CA ASN A 177 -21.87 14.79 13.03
C ASN A 177 -21.25 13.71 12.12
N ASN A 178 -20.91 14.03 10.87
CA ASN A 178 -20.18 13.12 9.99
C ASN A 178 -18.67 13.39 10.07
N PRO A 179 -17.82 12.34 9.99
CA PRO A 179 -16.37 12.51 9.93
C PRO A 179 -15.95 13.36 8.73
N ILE A 180 -15.18 14.43 8.98
CA ILE A 180 -14.60 15.25 7.91
C ILE A 180 -13.56 14.40 7.16
N LYS A 181 -13.75 14.28 5.84
CA LYS A 181 -12.90 13.46 4.97
C LYS A 181 -11.65 14.23 4.51
N GLY A 182 -10.63 13.50 4.07
CA GLY A 182 -9.42 14.07 3.45
C GLY A 182 -8.39 14.64 4.42
N ILE A 183 -8.63 14.64 5.73
CA ILE A 183 -7.69 15.17 6.73
C ILE A 183 -6.64 14.11 7.08
N ALA A 184 -5.37 14.52 7.17
CA ALA A 184 -4.28 13.69 7.64
C ALA A 184 -4.48 13.37 9.14
N ARG A 185 -4.63 12.07 9.46
CA ARG A 185 -5.00 11.60 10.81
C ARG A 185 -4.26 10.33 11.26
N HIS A 186 -3.42 9.75 10.41
CA HIS A 186 -2.67 8.53 10.69
C HIS A 186 -1.19 8.84 10.97
N PRO A 187 -0.44 7.93 11.63
CA PRO A 187 0.92 8.17 12.05
C PRO A 187 1.91 8.43 10.92
N ILE A 188 3.02 9.07 11.29
CA ILE A 188 4.25 9.15 10.51
C ILE A 188 5.27 8.23 11.19
N ILE A 189 5.77 7.26 10.44
CA ILE A 189 6.82 6.32 10.87
C ILE A 189 8.07 6.66 10.08
N GLU A 190 9.13 7.11 10.75
CA GLU A 190 10.38 7.46 10.09
C GLU A 190 11.20 6.21 9.72
N ASP A 191 12.37 6.41 9.10
CA ASP A 191 13.25 5.34 8.65
C ASP A 191 13.72 4.43 9.80
N ASP A 192 14.00 3.17 9.49
CA ASP A 192 14.65 2.21 10.38
C ASP A 192 13.84 1.85 11.64
N VAL A 193 12.54 2.15 11.68
CA VAL A 193 11.65 1.86 12.82
C VAL A 193 11.21 0.40 12.81
N ILE A 194 11.17 -0.21 14.00
CA ILE A 194 10.62 -1.56 14.23
C ILE A 194 9.42 -1.47 15.16
N ILE A 195 8.29 -2.04 14.74
CA ILE A 195 7.06 -2.07 15.52
C ILE A 195 6.65 -3.53 15.73
N TYR A 196 6.72 -3.97 16.99
CA TYR A 196 6.40 -5.34 17.38
C TYR A 196 4.90 -5.61 17.47
N SER A 197 4.56 -6.88 17.59
CA SER A 197 3.22 -7.43 17.45
C SER A 197 2.16 -6.74 18.31
N ASN A 198 0.98 -6.53 17.72
CA ASN A 198 -0.19 -5.95 18.37
C ASN A 198 0.00 -4.53 18.93
N ALA A 199 1.08 -3.84 18.57
CA ALA A 199 1.22 -2.43 18.94
C ALA A 199 0.20 -1.58 18.18
N THR A 200 -0.47 -0.65 18.87
CA THR A 200 -1.48 0.24 18.31
C THR A 200 -0.99 1.67 18.38
N ILE A 201 -0.78 2.30 17.23
CA ILE A 201 -0.27 3.66 17.09
C ILE A 201 -1.36 4.53 16.48
N LEU A 202 -1.84 5.53 17.23
CA LEU A 202 -3.01 6.31 16.86
C LEU A 202 -2.75 7.80 16.80
N GLY A 203 -3.27 8.41 15.76
CA GLY A 203 -3.26 9.86 15.55
C GLY A 203 -2.13 10.31 14.63
N ARG A 204 -2.09 11.61 14.35
CA ARG A 204 -1.05 12.21 13.50
C ARG A 204 0.22 12.47 14.32
N ILE A 205 0.80 11.42 14.87
CA ILE A 205 2.03 11.44 15.66
C ILE A 205 3.20 10.92 14.84
N THR A 206 4.41 11.22 15.28
CA THR A 206 5.66 10.78 14.63
C THR A 206 6.38 9.77 15.50
N ILE A 207 6.70 8.61 14.93
CA ILE A 207 7.63 7.64 15.50
C ILE A 207 8.98 7.90 14.85
N GLY A 208 9.91 8.41 15.65
CA GLY A 208 11.21 8.91 15.18
C GLY A 208 12.13 7.80 14.65
N LYS A 209 13.05 8.20 13.78
CA LYS A 209 13.98 7.32 13.09
C LYS A 209 14.68 6.33 14.05
N GLY A 210 14.68 5.04 13.67
CA GLY A 210 15.35 3.99 14.45
C GLY A 210 14.69 3.66 15.78
N ALA A 211 13.51 4.21 16.07
CA ALA A 211 12.76 3.87 17.28
C ALA A 211 12.26 2.42 17.25
N VAL A 212 12.10 1.84 18.42
CA VAL A 212 11.60 0.48 18.59
C VAL A 212 10.37 0.51 19.49
N ILE A 213 9.23 0.09 18.95
CA ILE A 213 7.96 -0.02 19.67
C ILE A 213 7.74 -1.49 20.06
N GLY A 214 7.64 -1.77 21.34
CA GLY A 214 7.37 -3.10 21.88
C GLY A 214 5.97 -3.61 21.53
N GLY A 215 5.75 -4.90 21.74
CA GLY A 215 4.46 -5.52 21.48
C GLY A 215 3.38 -5.11 22.50
N ASN A 216 2.12 -5.15 22.06
CA ASN A 216 0.93 -4.86 22.87
C ASN A 216 0.93 -3.46 23.53
N ILE A 217 1.60 -2.48 22.92
CA ILE A 217 1.67 -1.11 23.42
C ILE A 217 0.69 -0.21 22.68
N TRP A 218 0.07 0.71 23.43
CA TRP A 218 -0.80 1.75 22.89
C TRP A 218 -0.06 3.09 22.87
N VAL A 219 0.20 3.64 21.67
CA VAL A 219 1.00 4.86 21.48
C VAL A 219 0.13 5.95 20.88
N THR A 220 0.04 7.10 21.56
CA THR A 220 -0.73 8.27 21.14
C THR A 220 0.05 9.59 21.17
N GLU A 221 1.36 9.51 21.43
CA GLU A 221 2.28 10.63 21.49
C GLU A 221 3.53 10.35 20.65
N ASN A 222 4.25 11.41 20.28
CA ASN A 222 5.48 11.26 19.54
C ASN A 222 6.52 10.44 20.30
N VAL A 223 7.27 9.63 19.58
CA VAL A 223 8.40 8.86 20.09
C VAL A 223 9.69 9.42 19.48
N ALA A 224 10.69 9.70 20.32
CA ALA A 224 11.94 10.30 19.87
C ALA A 224 12.76 9.32 18.99
N PRO A 225 13.64 9.84 18.11
CA PRO A 225 14.54 8.99 17.32
C PRO A 225 15.41 8.09 18.22
N GLY A 226 15.50 6.80 17.86
CA GLY A 226 16.28 5.79 18.60
C GLY A 226 15.68 5.34 19.93
N GLU A 227 14.54 5.88 20.33
CA GLU A 227 13.86 5.52 21.57
C GLU A 227 13.32 4.08 21.53
N ARG A 228 13.39 3.39 22.68
CA ARG A 228 12.82 2.05 22.86
C ARG A 228 11.67 2.13 23.84
N LEU A 229 10.46 2.11 23.33
CA LEU A 229 9.23 2.08 24.11
C LEU A 229 8.80 0.62 24.28
N VAL A 230 9.03 0.04 25.45
CA VAL A 230 8.69 -1.35 25.80
C VAL A 230 7.85 -1.38 27.07
N GLN A 231 7.03 -2.41 27.25
CA GLN A 231 6.38 -2.62 28.54
C GLN A 231 7.45 -2.86 29.62
N ALA A 232 7.26 -2.23 30.78
CA ALA A 232 8.09 -2.44 31.95
C ALA A 232 7.82 -3.83 32.58
#